data_1986e48e884f329b2a751e0912ae4545
#
_entry.id   1986e48e884f329b2a751e0912ae4545
#
_cell.length_a   1.000
_cell.length_b   1.000
_cell.length_c   1.000
_cell.angle_alpha   90.00
_cell.angle_beta   90.00
_cell.angle_gamma   90.00
#
_symmetry.space_group_name_H-M   'P 1'
#
loop_
_entity.id
_entity.type
_entity.pdbx_description
1 polymer ?
#
loop_
_entity_poly.entity_id
_entity_poly.type
_entity_poly.pdbx_seq_one_letter_code
_entity_poly.pdbx_strand_id
1 'polypeptide(L)'
;MKPTNHVVKNHVVLRRAIRARHAITAALAAAFSALLVLPVQAAGIDATINSKTAPVAEWFGKVVFFKIPIFGANLPLVVLWLIAGAVYFTWYMKFVNLRGFRHAIELARGDYADPKSAGEVSHFQALATAVSGTVGIGNIGGVAVAVTIGGPGATFWLILAGFLGMSTKFVECTLGVKYRNENPDGSVSGGPMYYLRKGFDDRGMTQFGKYIGGFYAIGIFIGALGIGNMFQSNQAYVQLNHVAGGALDGLGWLVGLILAGVVFSVIVGGIKSIAKVTEKVVPFMAVFYCVFAIIVILLNYASIPAAVGNIFTGAFTGEGVAGGALGAMIIGFQRAVFSNEAGIGSASIAHSAVRTDEPVTEGYVSLLEPFIDTIVICTITALVIGTSQVAQPGFAGDATGVAMTSMAFERQFSWFPYPLALAAVLFAFSTMIAWSYYGLKGWSYLFGESPRMQTTYKVIFCAFVALGCMVQLGPLLDISDAFVFLICVPNILGLYFLAPIVKAEMEDYMRRLESGEIRKFKNV
;
A
#
# COMPACT_ATOMS: atom_id res chain seq x y z
N MET A 1 3.41 -46.03 39.49
CA MET A 1 3.88 -44.99 38.57
C MET A 1 2.70 -44.13 38.15
N LYS A 2 2.63 -42.87 38.59
CA LYS A 2 1.58 -41.92 38.16
C LYS A 2 1.96 -41.35 36.78
N PRO A 3 1.05 -41.28 35.81
CA PRO A 3 1.38 -40.71 34.49
C PRO A 3 1.74 -39.21 34.63
N THR A 4 2.82 -38.84 34.01
CA THR A 4 3.42 -37.51 34.10
C THR A 4 2.46 -36.44 33.54
N ASN A 5 2.29 -35.35 34.27
CA ASN A 5 1.42 -34.19 33.99
C ASN A 5 1.61 -33.56 32.59
N HIS A 6 2.67 -33.89 31.86
CA HIS A 6 2.94 -33.41 30.49
C HIS A 6 2.05 -34.04 29.40
N VAL A 7 1.69 -35.32 29.52
CA VAL A 7 0.86 -36.02 28.53
C VAL A 7 -0.59 -35.52 28.58
N VAL A 8 -1.10 -35.24 29.77
CA VAL A 8 -2.48 -34.72 29.96
C VAL A 8 -2.61 -33.30 29.45
N LYS A 9 -1.61 -32.43 29.64
CA LYS A 9 -1.60 -31.06 29.10
C LYS A 9 -1.61 -31.06 27.57
N ASN A 10 -0.84 -31.92 26.91
CA ASN A 10 -0.80 -31.99 25.44
C ASN A 10 -2.13 -32.47 24.84
N HIS A 11 -2.82 -33.40 25.47
CA HIS A 11 -4.16 -33.84 25.02
C HIS A 11 -5.23 -32.76 25.17
N VAL A 12 -5.16 -31.93 26.19
CA VAL A 12 -6.10 -30.80 26.37
C VAL A 12 -5.86 -29.71 25.34
N VAL A 13 -4.61 -29.40 25.04
CA VAL A 13 -4.23 -28.42 23.99
C VAL A 13 -4.65 -28.91 22.60
N LEU A 14 -4.42 -30.20 22.32
CA LEU A 14 -4.80 -30.80 21.03
C LEU A 14 -6.34 -30.81 20.85
N ARG A 15 -7.09 -31.19 21.88
CA ARG A 15 -8.57 -31.16 21.85
C ARG A 15 -9.12 -29.73 21.72
N ARG A 16 -8.48 -28.72 22.32
CA ARG A 16 -8.84 -27.30 22.15
C ARG A 16 -8.54 -26.81 20.72
N ALA A 17 -7.42 -27.19 20.13
CA ALA A 17 -7.07 -26.88 18.74
C ALA A 17 -8.05 -27.52 17.73
N ILE A 18 -8.44 -28.79 17.96
CA ILE A 18 -9.42 -29.50 17.13
C ILE A 18 -10.81 -28.85 17.25
N ARG A 19 -11.28 -28.50 18.46
CA ARG A 19 -12.56 -27.78 18.65
C ARG A 19 -12.53 -26.38 18.03
N ALA A 20 -11.41 -25.66 18.11
CA ALA A 20 -11.26 -24.36 17.44
C ALA A 20 -11.31 -24.51 15.91
N ARG A 21 -10.68 -25.55 15.34
CA ARG A 21 -10.81 -25.86 13.89
C ARG A 21 -12.26 -26.13 13.49
N HIS A 22 -12.99 -26.96 14.23
CA HIS A 22 -14.40 -27.26 13.91
C HIS A 22 -15.31 -26.02 14.07
N ALA A 23 -15.07 -25.17 15.07
CA ALA A 23 -15.82 -23.93 15.25
C ALA A 23 -15.55 -22.93 14.11
N ILE A 24 -14.30 -22.83 13.64
CA ILE A 24 -13.92 -22.01 12.48
C ILE A 24 -14.55 -22.57 11.21
N THR A 25 -14.52 -23.90 11.01
CA THR A 25 -15.14 -24.54 9.84
C THR A 25 -16.67 -24.36 9.86
N ALA A 26 -17.30 -24.45 11.03
CA ALA A 26 -18.74 -24.22 11.17
C ALA A 26 -19.11 -22.73 10.95
N ALA A 27 -18.30 -21.79 11.45
CA ALA A 27 -18.50 -20.36 11.20
C ALA A 27 -18.28 -19.99 9.72
N LEU A 28 -17.27 -20.59 9.08
CA LEU A 28 -17.03 -20.44 7.63
C LEU A 28 -18.15 -21.07 6.81
N ALA A 29 -18.67 -22.22 7.21
CA ALA A 29 -19.81 -22.87 6.55
C ALA A 29 -21.10 -22.06 6.72
N ALA A 30 -21.35 -21.47 7.90
CA ALA A 30 -22.50 -20.60 8.14
C ALA A 30 -22.39 -19.27 7.37
N ALA A 31 -21.19 -18.65 7.32
CA ALA A 31 -20.92 -17.48 6.50
C ALA A 31 -21.05 -17.81 5.00
N PHE A 32 -20.57 -18.99 4.58
CA PHE A 32 -20.72 -19.50 3.21
C PHE A 32 -22.19 -19.72 2.85
N SER A 33 -22.99 -20.32 3.74
CA SER A 33 -24.43 -20.52 3.52
C SER A 33 -25.20 -19.20 3.48
N ALA A 34 -24.82 -18.22 4.30
CA ALA A 34 -25.40 -16.88 4.24
C ALA A 34 -25.07 -16.14 2.94
N LEU A 35 -23.85 -16.33 2.41
CA LEU A 35 -23.40 -15.76 1.14
C LEU A 35 -24.10 -16.41 -0.08
N LEU A 36 -24.51 -17.68 0.01
CA LEU A 36 -25.25 -18.37 -1.06
C LEU A 36 -26.70 -17.84 -1.25
N VAL A 37 -27.26 -17.17 -0.26
CA VAL A 37 -28.62 -16.58 -0.30
C VAL A 37 -28.63 -15.15 -0.88
N LEU A 38 -27.45 -14.51 -1.01
CA LEU A 38 -27.32 -13.10 -1.41
C LEU A 38 -27.46 -12.78 -2.92
N PRO A 39 -27.24 -13.69 -3.90
CA PRO A 39 -27.17 -13.30 -5.31
C PRO A 39 -28.47 -12.69 -5.88
N VAL A 40 -29.62 -13.04 -5.35
CA VAL A 40 -30.93 -12.58 -5.87
C VAL A 40 -31.29 -11.16 -5.38
N GLN A 41 -30.63 -10.64 -4.35
CA GLN A 41 -30.91 -9.34 -3.76
C GLN A 41 -29.78 -8.31 -3.92
N ALA A 42 -28.69 -8.65 -4.56
CA ALA A 42 -27.48 -7.82 -4.61
C ALA A 42 -27.73 -6.41 -5.18
N ALA A 43 -28.47 -6.27 -6.27
CA ALA A 43 -28.75 -4.97 -6.87
C ALA A 43 -29.56 -4.01 -5.97
N GLY A 44 -30.47 -4.56 -5.15
CA GLY A 44 -31.23 -3.76 -4.18
C GLY A 44 -30.41 -3.39 -2.93
N ILE A 45 -29.49 -4.27 -2.52
CA ILE A 45 -28.58 -4.04 -1.38
C ILE A 45 -27.55 -2.98 -1.75
N ASP A 46 -26.95 -3.04 -2.93
CA ASP A 46 -26.01 -2.06 -3.45
C ASP A 46 -26.59 -0.64 -3.45
N ALA A 47 -27.78 -0.48 -4.04
CA ALA A 47 -28.47 0.82 -4.06
C ALA A 47 -28.74 1.34 -2.64
N THR A 48 -29.12 0.45 -1.71
CA THR A 48 -29.39 0.80 -0.32
C THR A 48 -28.12 1.18 0.44
N ILE A 49 -27.02 0.43 0.26
CA ILE A 49 -25.72 0.76 0.87
C ILE A 49 -25.24 2.10 0.33
N ASN A 50 -25.22 2.27 -0.99
CA ASN A 50 -24.75 3.49 -1.62
C ASN A 50 -25.59 4.71 -1.21
N SER A 51 -26.91 4.61 -1.16
CA SER A 51 -27.76 5.73 -0.73
C SER A 51 -27.54 6.15 0.73
N LYS A 52 -27.26 5.20 1.62
CA LYS A 52 -26.99 5.49 3.05
C LYS A 52 -25.55 5.96 3.30
N THR A 53 -24.59 5.47 2.53
CA THR A 53 -23.17 5.82 2.72
C THR A 53 -22.76 7.08 1.95
N ALA A 54 -23.42 7.42 0.83
CA ALA A 54 -23.08 8.59 0.03
C ALA A 54 -23.07 9.92 0.83
N PRO A 55 -24.05 10.25 1.68
CA PRO A 55 -24.02 11.48 2.45
C PRO A 55 -22.84 11.53 3.45
N VAL A 56 -22.51 10.37 4.03
CA VAL A 56 -21.39 10.25 4.97
C VAL A 56 -20.06 10.40 4.22
N ALA A 57 -19.92 9.76 3.06
CA ALA A 57 -18.74 9.87 2.19
C ALA A 57 -18.53 11.31 1.73
N GLU A 58 -19.58 11.97 1.28
CA GLU A 58 -19.52 13.37 0.84
C GLU A 58 -19.11 14.32 1.98
N TRP A 59 -19.72 14.18 3.16
CA TRP A 59 -19.35 14.98 4.31
C TRP A 59 -17.90 14.73 4.74
N PHE A 60 -17.51 13.47 4.85
CA PHE A 60 -16.17 13.08 5.29
C PHE A 60 -15.12 13.50 4.27
N GLY A 61 -15.38 13.33 2.98
CA GLY A 61 -14.54 13.82 1.89
C GLY A 61 -14.35 15.34 1.93
N LYS A 62 -15.42 16.12 2.17
CA LYS A 62 -15.34 17.58 2.35
C LYS A 62 -14.46 17.99 3.53
N VAL A 63 -14.50 17.24 4.62
CA VAL A 63 -13.67 17.51 5.81
C VAL A 63 -12.21 17.19 5.56
N VAL A 64 -11.91 15.99 5.05
CA VAL A 64 -10.54 15.52 4.84
C VAL A 64 -9.85 16.26 3.70
N PHE A 65 -10.54 16.44 2.59
CA PHE A 65 -10.05 17.21 1.44
C PHE A 65 -10.50 18.66 1.46
N PHE A 66 -10.59 19.25 2.69
CA PHE A 66 -10.88 20.68 2.84
C PHE A 66 -9.93 21.51 1.99
N LYS A 67 -10.51 22.34 1.13
CA LYS A 67 -9.76 23.11 0.14
C LYS A 67 -9.61 24.56 0.59
N ILE A 68 -8.41 25.09 0.40
CA ILE A 68 -8.10 26.51 0.59
C ILE A 68 -7.81 27.17 -0.77
N PRO A 69 -8.33 28.37 -1.02
CA PRO A 69 -8.04 29.10 -2.25
C PRO A 69 -6.63 29.70 -2.20
N ILE A 70 -5.74 29.23 -3.07
CA ILE A 70 -4.37 29.72 -3.22
C ILE A 70 -4.10 29.97 -4.70
N PHE A 71 -3.71 31.20 -5.06
CA PHE A 71 -3.40 31.62 -6.45
C PHE A 71 -4.48 31.24 -7.48
N GLY A 72 -5.75 31.32 -7.11
CA GLY A 72 -6.87 30.99 -8.00
C GLY A 72 -7.20 29.50 -8.13
N ALA A 73 -6.47 28.61 -7.47
CA ALA A 73 -6.75 27.18 -7.39
C ALA A 73 -7.26 26.79 -6.00
N ASN A 74 -8.16 25.80 -5.94
CA ASN A 74 -8.67 25.25 -4.69
C ASN A 74 -7.82 24.04 -4.28
N LEU A 75 -6.88 24.23 -3.36
CA LEU A 75 -5.89 23.22 -2.98
C LEU A 75 -6.30 22.45 -1.71
N PRO A 76 -6.37 21.10 -1.73
CA PRO A 76 -6.65 20.31 -0.54
C PRO A 76 -5.54 20.46 0.51
N LEU A 77 -5.92 20.85 1.74
CA LEU A 77 -4.96 21.11 2.82
C LEU A 77 -4.12 19.88 3.16
N VAL A 78 -4.71 18.68 3.13
CA VAL A 78 -3.99 17.42 3.42
C VAL A 78 -2.90 17.15 2.39
N VAL A 79 -3.11 17.49 1.11
CA VAL A 79 -2.09 17.31 0.06
C VAL A 79 -0.95 18.31 0.25
N LEU A 80 -1.26 19.57 0.58
CA LEU A 80 -0.24 20.56 0.92
C LEU A 80 0.59 20.14 2.14
N TRP A 81 -0.06 19.55 3.14
CA TRP A 81 0.60 19.01 4.33
C TRP A 81 1.59 17.91 3.99
N LEU A 82 1.22 16.99 3.09
CA LEU A 82 2.08 15.92 2.58
C LEU A 82 3.26 16.47 1.76
N ILE A 83 3.01 17.45 0.88
CA ILE A 83 4.07 18.13 0.11
C ILE A 83 5.08 18.79 1.06
N ALA A 84 4.57 19.56 2.03
CA ALA A 84 5.42 20.23 3.02
C ALA A 84 6.28 19.23 3.80
N GLY A 85 5.69 18.09 4.23
CA GLY A 85 6.41 17.01 4.90
C GLY A 85 7.50 16.41 4.02
N ALA A 86 7.18 16.06 2.78
CA ALA A 86 8.11 15.43 1.87
C ALA A 86 9.32 16.34 1.53
N VAL A 87 9.08 17.63 1.31
CA VAL A 87 10.14 18.64 1.10
C VAL A 87 10.99 18.80 2.37
N TYR A 88 10.34 18.96 3.53
CA TYR A 88 11.04 19.11 4.80
C TYR A 88 11.93 17.93 5.12
N PHE A 89 11.43 16.69 5.05
CA PHE A 89 12.22 15.49 5.37
C PHE A 89 13.36 15.28 4.38
N THR A 90 13.16 15.58 3.09
CA THR A 90 14.23 15.50 2.09
C THR A 90 15.37 16.46 2.45
N TRP A 91 15.05 17.71 2.78
CA TRP A 91 16.06 18.69 3.18
C TRP A 91 16.67 18.38 4.53
N TYR A 92 15.85 18.07 5.55
CA TYR A 92 16.29 17.83 6.92
C TYR A 92 17.19 16.59 7.05
N MET A 93 16.92 15.54 6.28
CA MET A 93 17.76 14.32 6.18
C MET A 93 18.88 14.47 5.14
N LYS A 94 19.20 15.70 4.71
CA LYS A 94 20.33 16.01 3.81
C LYS A 94 20.30 15.20 2.51
N PHE A 95 19.14 15.08 1.87
CA PHE A 95 18.93 14.31 0.62
C PHE A 95 19.35 12.84 0.77
N VAL A 96 18.91 12.20 1.83
CA VAL A 96 19.20 10.78 2.11
C VAL A 96 18.76 9.87 0.96
N ASN A 97 17.70 10.24 0.24
CA ASN A 97 17.18 9.55 -0.94
C ASN A 97 18.21 9.43 -2.08
N LEU A 98 19.15 10.37 -2.20
CA LEU A 98 20.27 10.28 -3.16
C LEU A 98 21.49 9.61 -2.54
N ARG A 99 21.89 10.07 -1.35
CA ARG A 99 23.14 9.66 -0.72
C ARG A 99 23.10 8.23 -0.19
N GLY A 100 21.93 7.79 0.28
CA GLY A 100 21.70 6.47 0.86
C GLY A 100 21.32 5.38 -0.12
N PHE A 101 21.04 5.72 -1.38
CA PHE A 101 20.43 4.78 -2.33
C PHE A 101 21.29 3.53 -2.60
N ARG A 102 22.60 3.69 -2.76
CA ARG A 102 23.51 2.55 -2.94
C ARG A 102 23.53 1.65 -1.70
N HIS A 103 23.59 2.24 -0.51
CA HIS A 103 23.57 1.51 0.75
C HIS A 103 22.24 0.77 0.97
N ALA A 104 21.13 1.37 0.53
CA ALA A 104 19.81 0.73 0.54
C ALA A 104 19.81 -0.61 -0.25
N ILE A 105 20.46 -0.63 -1.42
CA ILE A 105 20.60 -1.86 -2.22
C ILE A 105 21.47 -2.90 -1.50
N GLU A 106 22.56 -2.50 -0.87
CA GLU A 106 23.44 -3.40 -0.12
C GLU A 106 22.69 -4.03 1.07
N LEU A 107 21.91 -3.24 1.81
CA LEU A 107 21.06 -3.72 2.90
C LEU A 107 19.96 -4.68 2.41
N ALA A 108 19.27 -4.32 1.34
CA ALA A 108 18.24 -5.18 0.75
C ALA A 108 18.80 -6.54 0.28
N ARG A 109 20.05 -6.58 -0.16
CA ARG A 109 20.76 -7.82 -0.51
C ARG A 109 21.17 -8.67 0.71
N GLY A 110 21.07 -8.09 1.91
CA GLY A 110 21.46 -8.77 3.15
C GLY A 110 22.94 -8.65 3.52
N ASP A 111 23.70 -7.77 2.87
CA ASP A 111 25.14 -7.61 3.11
C ASP A 111 25.46 -7.30 4.60
N TYR A 112 24.51 -6.72 5.34
CA TYR A 112 24.64 -6.33 6.74
C TYR A 112 23.65 -7.05 7.68
N ALA A 113 23.02 -8.13 7.21
CA ALA A 113 22.02 -8.86 8.01
C ALA A 113 22.69 -9.74 9.07
N ASP A 114 22.44 -9.45 10.36
CA ASP A 114 22.83 -10.34 11.46
C ASP A 114 21.70 -11.36 11.72
N PRO A 115 21.97 -12.67 11.58
CA PRO A 115 20.97 -13.71 11.85
C PRO A 115 20.47 -13.76 13.30
N LYS A 116 21.21 -13.16 14.24
CA LYS A 116 20.92 -13.17 15.67
C LYS A 116 20.01 -12.04 16.12
N SER A 117 19.85 -11.01 15.30
CA SER A 117 19.00 -9.86 15.62
C SER A 117 17.53 -10.26 15.77
N ALA A 118 16.80 -9.52 16.62
CA ALA A 118 15.36 -9.67 16.81
C ALA A 118 14.58 -9.33 15.55
N GLY A 119 13.48 -10.05 15.28
CA GLY A 119 12.60 -9.85 14.13
C GLY A 119 12.20 -11.15 13.42
N GLU A 120 11.32 -11.01 12.44
CA GLU A 120 10.65 -12.16 11.82
C GLU A 120 11.06 -12.42 10.37
N VAL A 121 11.46 -11.36 9.63
CA VAL A 121 11.73 -11.41 8.19
C VAL A 121 13.07 -10.76 7.84
N SER A 122 13.60 -11.03 6.64
CA SER A 122 14.81 -10.36 6.12
C SER A 122 14.49 -8.95 5.59
N HIS A 123 15.53 -8.12 5.36
CA HIS A 123 15.40 -6.81 4.72
C HIS A 123 14.67 -6.89 3.36
N PHE A 124 15.06 -7.84 2.52
CA PHE A 124 14.41 -8.05 1.22
C PHE A 124 12.94 -8.47 1.35
N GLN A 125 12.63 -9.34 2.32
CA GLN A 125 11.26 -9.77 2.60
C GLN A 125 10.39 -8.62 3.13
N ALA A 126 10.93 -7.76 4.00
CA ALA A 126 10.23 -6.56 4.47
C ALA A 126 9.96 -5.59 3.31
N LEU A 127 10.99 -5.30 2.49
CA LEU A 127 10.87 -4.50 1.28
C LEU A 127 9.83 -5.08 0.31
N ALA A 128 9.91 -6.36 -0.01
CA ALA A 128 8.98 -7.01 -0.92
C ALA A 128 7.53 -6.97 -0.39
N THR A 129 7.35 -7.09 0.93
CA THR A 129 6.02 -6.96 1.55
C THR A 129 5.51 -5.52 1.47
N ALA A 130 6.35 -4.51 1.71
CA ALA A 130 5.99 -3.11 1.61
C ALA A 130 5.69 -2.71 0.14
N VAL A 131 6.55 -3.09 -0.81
CA VAL A 131 6.31 -2.91 -2.25
C VAL A 131 5.04 -3.64 -2.72
N SER A 132 4.72 -4.79 -2.13
CA SER A 132 3.46 -5.50 -2.39
C SER A 132 2.22 -4.69 -1.96
N GLY A 133 2.34 -3.91 -0.89
CA GLY A 133 1.28 -3.00 -0.44
C GLY A 133 1.04 -1.83 -1.39
N THR A 134 2.12 -1.29 -1.94
CA THR A 134 2.11 -0.07 -2.78
C THR A 134 1.94 -0.37 -4.27
N VAL A 135 2.67 -1.36 -4.80
CA VAL A 135 2.55 -1.77 -6.22
C VAL A 135 1.27 -2.60 -6.41
N GLY A 136 0.22 -1.92 -6.84
CA GLY A 136 -1.11 -2.47 -7.01
C GLY A 136 -1.82 -1.90 -8.24
N ILE A 137 -3.14 -1.99 -8.22
CA ILE A 137 -4.01 -1.41 -9.26
C ILE A 137 -3.78 0.11 -9.40
N GLY A 138 -3.32 0.79 -8.32
CA GLY A 138 -2.98 2.20 -8.34
C GLY A 138 -1.92 2.59 -9.38
N ASN A 139 -0.92 1.74 -9.60
CA ASN A 139 0.15 1.98 -10.58
C ASN A 139 -0.32 1.88 -12.04
N ILE A 140 -1.41 1.18 -12.28
CA ILE A 140 -2.01 1.01 -13.61
C ILE A 140 -3.14 2.02 -13.79
N GLY A 141 -4.18 1.88 -12.99
CA GLY A 141 -5.40 2.69 -13.08
C GLY A 141 -5.27 4.09 -12.47
N GLY A 142 -4.55 4.22 -11.34
CA GLY A 142 -4.34 5.51 -10.67
C GLY A 142 -3.52 6.48 -11.51
N VAL A 143 -2.52 5.98 -12.25
CA VAL A 143 -1.74 6.80 -13.20
C VAL A 143 -2.60 7.26 -14.38
N ALA A 144 -3.44 6.37 -14.92
CA ALA A 144 -4.38 6.75 -15.98
C ALA A 144 -5.33 7.87 -15.51
N VAL A 145 -5.86 7.76 -14.28
CA VAL A 145 -6.68 8.82 -13.66
C VAL A 145 -5.87 10.11 -13.48
N ALA A 146 -4.58 10.03 -13.07
CA ALA A 146 -3.72 11.22 -12.97
C ALA A 146 -3.59 11.94 -14.31
N VAL A 147 -3.32 11.20 -15.38
CA VAL A 147 -3.17 11.76 -16.74
C VAL A 147 -4.51 12.29 -17.27
N THR A 148 -5.64 11.63 -16.98
CA THR A 148 -6.97 12.06 -17.44
C THR A 148 -7.40 13.36 -16.77
N ILE A 149 -7.24 13.49 -15.44
CA ILE A 149 -7.73 14.64 -14.67
C ILE A 149 -6.69 15.76 -14.62
N GLY A 150 -5.42 15.40 -14.44
CA GLY A 150 -4.32 16.33 -14.23
C GLY A 150 -3.49 16.60 -15.49
N GLY A 151 -3.91 16.04 -16.64
CA GLY A 151 -3.16 16.13 -17.89
C GLY A 151 -1.81 15.40 -17.85
N PRO A 152 -1.05 15.38 -18.95
CA PRO A 152 0.28 14.74 -18.99
C PRO A 152 1.24 15.30 -17.94
N GLY A 153 1.12 16.58 -17.58
CA GLY A 153 1.95 17.27 -16.60
C GLY A 153 1.83 16.73 -15.18
N ALA A 154 0.72 16.10 -14.82
CA ALA A 154 0.58 15.42 -13.53
C ALA A 154 1.63 14.32 -13.34
N THR A 155 2.12 13.71 -14.42
CA THR A 155 3.20 12.70 -14.38
C THR A 155 4.50 13.27 -13.82
N PHE A 156 4.89 14.49 -14.23
CA PHE A 156 6.08 15.15 -13.68
C PHE A 156 5.99 15.30 -12.16
N TRP A 157 4.87 15.80 -11.68
CA TRP A 157 4.64 16.01 -10.25
C TRP A 157 4.51 14.72 -9.47
N LEU A 158 3.97 13.68 -10.09
CA LEU A 158 3.91 12.33 -9.53
C LEU A 158 5.32 11.76 -9.31
N ILE A 159 6.21 11.88 -10.31
CA ILE A 159 7.62 11.44 -10.20
C ILE A 159 8.34 12.24 -9.11
N LEU A 160 8.17 13.55 -9.08
CA LEU A 160 8.77 14.42 -8.06
C LEU A 160 8.26 14.06 -6.66
N ALA A 161 6.97 13.80 -6.50
CA ALA A 161 6.38 13.37 -5.24
C ALA A 161 6.95 12.02 -4.78
N GLY A 162 7.14 11.06 -5.71
CA GLY A 162 7.82 9.80 -5.42
C GLY A 162 9.24 10.00 -4.91
N PHE A 163 10.02 10.86 -5.59
CA PHE A 163 11.38 11.18 -5.21
C PHE A 163 11.48 11.82 -3.82
N LEU A 164 10.62 12.80 -3.51
CA LEU A 164 10.57 13.44 -2.20
C LEU A 164 10.03 12.47 -1.13
N GLY A 165 9.05 11.64 -1.49
CA GLY A 165 8.44 10.64 -0.62
C GLY A 165 9.42 9.59 -0.09
N MET A 166 10.51 9.30 -0.83
CA MET A 166 11.58 8.41 -0.36
C MET A 166 12.12 8.84 1.00
N SER A 167 12.37 10.13 1.19
CA SER A 167 12.88 10.66 2.48
C SER A 167 11.85 10.59 3.60
N THR A 168 10.56 10.71 3.30
CA THR A 168 9.48 10.50 4.26
C THR A 168 9.44 9.05 4.72
N LYS A 169 9.48 8.10 3.78
CA LYS A 169 9.55 6.66 4.08
C LYS A 169 10.76 6.30 4.94
N PHE A 170 11.92 6.90 4.66
CA PHE A 170 13.12 6.73 5.50
C PHE A 170 12.83 7.04 6.96
N VAL A 171 12.18 8.16 7.24
CA VAL A 171 11.83 8.57 8.61
C VAL A 171 10.80 7.61 9.22
N GLU A 172 9.75 7.28 8.48
CA GLU A 172 8.69 6.36 8.92
C GLU A 172 9.23 4.98 9.31
N CYS A 173 10.03 4.37 8.43
CA CYS A 173 10.50 3.00 8.63
C CYS A 173 11.59 2.92 9.72
N THR A 174 12.45 3.93 9.83
CA THR A 174 13.38 4.03 10.97
C THR A 174 12.62 4.07 12.30
N LEU A 175 11.60 4.92 12.42
CA LEU A 175 10.77 5.00 13.63
C LEU A 175 9.97 3.72 13.86
N GLY A 176 9.50 3.08 12.79
CA GLY A 176 8.78 1.81 12.86
C GLY A 176 9.57 0.71 13.56
N VAL A 177 10.86 0.59 13.27
CA VAL A 177 11.77 -0.36 13.91
C VAL A 177 12.17 0.13 15.30
N LYS A 178 12.55 1.40 15.45
CA LYS A 178 13.02 1.96 16.73
C LYS A 178 12.00 1.81 17.86
N TYR A 179 10.74 2.00 17.57
CA TYR A 179 9.66 2.00 18.56
C TYR A 179 8.80 0.72 18.55
N ARG A 180 9.21 -0.33 17.84
CA ARG A 180 8.50 -1.60 17.83
C ARG A 180 8.44 -2.25 19.21
N ASN A 181 7.45 -3.10 19.43
CA ASN A 181 7.42 -4.04 20.53
C ASN A 181 8.03 -5.36 20.08
N GLU A 182 8.90 -5.92 20.90
CA GLU A 182 9.38 -7.28 20.76
C GLU A 182 8.63 -8.14 21.76
N ASN A 183 7.85 -9.08 21.24
CA ASN A 183 6.97 -9.91 22.05
C ASN A 183 7.69 -11.16 22.55
N PRO A 184 7.25 -11.75 23.70
CA PRO A 184 7.90 -12.95 24.27
C PRO A 184 7.86 -14.19 23.36
N ASP A 185 6.98 -14.23 22.37
CA ASP A 185 6.88 -15.30 21.37
C ASP A 185 7.81 -15.09 20.16
N GLY A 186 8.66 -14.05 20.19
CA GLY A 186 9.57 -13.67 19.12
C GLY A 186 8.92 -12.93 17.96
N SER A 187 7.62 -12.64 18.04
CA SER A 187 6.95 -11.75 17.08
C SER A 187 7.25 -10.30 17.42
N VAL A 188 7.10 -9.42 16.42
CA VAL A 188 7.27 -7.98 16.62
C VAL A 188 6.02 -7.21 16.18
N SER A 189 5.79 -6.06 16.81
CA SER A 189 4.67 -5.17 16.50
C SER A 189 5.14 -3.73 16.48
N GLY A 190 5.13 -3.13 15.29
CA GLY A 190 5.55 -1.73 15.08
C GLY A 190 4.63 -1.02 14.11
N GLY A 191 5.01 0.21 13.78
CA GLY A 191 4.27 1.11 12.92
C GLY A 191 3.84 2.38 13.63
N PRO A 192 3.08 3.28 12.95
CA PRO A 192 2.76 4.60 13.47
C PRO A 192 2.04 4.61 14.81
N MET A 193 1.10 3.70 15.05
CA MET A 193 0.40 3.61 16.33
C MET A 193 1.36 3.40 17.51
N TYR A 194 2.51 2.73 17.28
CA TYR A 194 3.52 2.48 18.31
C TYR A 194 4.48 3.65 18.45
N TYR A 195 5.06 4.17 17.34
CA TYR A 195 6.02 5.27 17.46
C TYR A 195 5.36 6.60 17.82
N LEU A 196 4.11 6.85 17.42
CA LEU A 196 3.36 8.02 17.88
C LEU A 196 3.11 7.93 19.38
N ARG A 197 2.65 6.78 19.87
CA ARG A 197 2.41 6.60 21.31
C ARG A 197 3.68 6.76 22.13
N LYS A 198 4.72 5.98 21.81
CA LYS A 198 5.97 5.95 22.58
C LYS A 198 6.81 7.23 22.40
N GLY A 199 6.92 7.73 21.18
CA GLY A 199 7.71 8.93 20.89
C GLY A 199 7.14 10.21 21.50
N PHE A 200 5.81 10.30 21.68
CA PHE A 200 5.20 11.39 22.45
C PHE A 200 5.28 11.14 23.96
N ASP A 201 5.28 9.89 24.41
CA ASP A 201 5.51 9.52 25.81
C ASP A 201 6.90 9.93 26.26
N ASP A 202 7.95 9.65 25.48
CA ASP A 202 9.33 10.08 25.72
C ASP A 202 9.48 11.61 25.87
N ARG A 203 8.51 12.37 25.39
CA ARG A 203 8.44 13.84 25.47
C ARG A 203 7.49 14.37 26.55
N GLY A 204 7.01 13.50 27.43
CA GLY A 204 6.08 13.85 28.50
C GLY A 204 4.64 14.11 28.02
N MET A 205 4.31 13.79 26.78
CA MET A 205 2.96 13.97 26.20
C MET A 205 2.20 12.64 26.09
N THR A 206 2.21 11.83 27.13
CA THR A 206 1.67 10.44 27.18
C THR A 206 0.22 10.35 26.70
N GLN A 207 -0.66 11.24 27.17
CA GLN A 207 -2.07 11.19 26.80
C GLN A 207 -2.28 11.54 25.32
N PHE A 208 -1.58 12.54 24.82
CA PHE A 208 -1.64 12.91 23.42
C PHE A 208 -1.14 11.75 22.52
N GLY A 209 0.00 11.14 22.86
CA GLY A 209 0.53 9.97 22.16
C GLY A 209 -0.44 8.80 22.13
N LYS A 210 -1.16 8.54 23.24
CA LYS A 210 -2.18 7.51 23.32
C LYS A 210 -3.36 7.77 22.37
N TYR A 211 -3.88 9.00 22.35
CA TYR A 211 -5.02 9.35 21.49
C TYR A 211 -4.65 9.33 20.01
N ILE A 212 -3.52 9.92 19.63
CA ILE A 212 -3.08 10.02 18.24
C ILE A 212 -2.69 8.64 17.68
N GLY A 213 -2.03 7.78 18.48
CA GLY A 213 -1.73 6.40 18.11
C GLY A 213 -2.99 5.54 17.97
N GLY A 214 -3.97 5.70 18.87
CA GLY A 214 -5.27 5.03 18.77
C GLY A 214 -6.07 5.48 17.54
N PHE A 215 -6.07 6.78 17.26
CA PHE A 215 -6.71 7.34 16.07
C PHE A 215 -6.08 6.76 14.78
N TYR A 216 -4.74 6.71 14.72
CA TYR A 216 -4.05 6.08 13.59
C TYR A 216 -4.43 4.60 13.44
N ALA A 217 -4.48 3.85 14.55
CA ALA A 217 -4.83 2.43 14.52
C ALA A 217 -6.25 2.17 13.97
N ILE A 218 -7.22 3.03 14.29
CA ILE A 218 -8.57 2.97 13.71
C ILE A 218 -8.52 3.24 12.21
N GLY A 219 -7.82 4.28 11.80
CA GLY A 219 -7.75 4.67 10.39
C GLY A 219 -7.07 3.63 9.50
N ILE A 220 -5.94 3.05 9.94
CA ILE A 220 -5.25 2.02 9.16
C ILE A 220 -6.07 0.71 9.09
N PHE A 221 -6.82 0.38 10.16
CA PHE A 221 -7.73 -0.76 10.15
C PHE A 221 -8.86 -0.57 9.13
N ILE A 222 -9.51 0.61 9.09
CA ILE A 222 -10.58 0.91 8.14
C ILE A 222 -10.03 0.98 6.71
N GLY A 223 -8.91 1.68 6.51
CA GLY A 223 -8.24 1.77 5.22
C GLY A 223 -7.85 0.41 4.65
N ALA A 224 -7.43 -0.51 5.52
CA ALA A 224 -7.08 -1.87 5.10
C ALA A 224 -8.28 -2.66 4.58
N LEU A 225 -9.48 -2.44 5.09
CA LEU A 225 -10.69 -3.10 4.58
C LEU A 225 -11.20 -2.48 3.27
N GLY A 226 -10.95 -1.20 3.02
CA GLY A 226 -11.35 -0.50 1.80
C GLY A 226 -10.30 -0.59 0.68
N ILE A 227 -9.34 0.36 0.70
CA ILE A 227 -8.29 0.51 -0.34
C ILE A 227 -7.45 -0.76 -0.49
N GLY A 228 -7.01 -1.33 0.64
CA GLY A 228 -6.13 -2.50 0.64
C GLY A 228 -6.84 -3.82 0.39
N ASN A 229 -8.16 -3.85 0.29
CA ASN A 229 -8.96 -5.06 0.20
C ASN A 229 -10.06 -4.96 -0.87
N MET A 230 -11.21 -4.31 -0.53
CA MET A 230 -12.39 -4.28 -1.41
C MET A 230 -12.10 -3.66 -2.77
N PHE A 231 -11.32 -2.58 -2.82
CA PHE A 231 -10.91 -1.96 -4.07
C PHE A 231 -10.11 -2.93 -4.94
N GLN A 232 -9.14 -3.62 -4.35
CA GLN A 232 -8.27 -4.54 -5.06
C GLN A 232 -9.08 -5.73 -5.62
N SER A 233 -9.92 -6.35 -4.78
CA SER A 233 -10.75 -7.48 -5.20
C SER A 233 -11.80 -7.09 -6.25
N ASN A 234 -12.40 -5.91 -6.14
CA ASN A 234 -13.33 -5.39 -7.14
C ASN A 234 -12.66 -5.18 -8.49
N GLN A 235 -11.53 -4.47 -8.52
CA GLN A 235 -10.81 -4.19 -9.77
C GLN A 235 -10.26 -5.47 -10.42
N ALA A 236 -9.83 -6.44 -9.63
CA ALA A 236 -9.44 -7.75 -10.13
C ALA A 236 -10.64 -8.46 -10.80
N TYR A 237 -11.82 -8.44 -10.17
CA TYR A 237 -13.04 -9.00 -10.72
C TYR A 237 -13.46 -8.28 -12.02
N VAL A 238 -13.51 -6.95 -12.01
CA VAL A 238 -13.88 -6.16 -13.20
C VAL A 238 -12.96 -6.47 -14.37
N GLN A 239 -11.65 -6.57 -14.13
CA GLN A 239 -10.70 -6.87 -15.20
C GLN A 239 -10.82 -8.31 -15.70
N LEU A 240 -11.05 -9.29 -14.82
CA LEU A 240 -11.30 -10.68 -15.21
C LEU A 240 -12.57 -10.79 -16.03
N ASN A 241 -13.65 -10.11 -15.61
CA ASN A 241 -14.93 -10.13 -16.32
C ASN A 241 -14.82 -9.47 -17.70
N HIS A 242 -14.08 -8.36 -17.81
CA HIS A 242 -13.81 -7.70 -19.09
C HIS A 242 -13.14 -8.66 -20.09
N VAL A 243 -12.09 -9.36 -19.66
CA VAL A 243 -11.35 -10.30 -20.52
C VAL A 243 -12.16 -11.55 -20.83
N ALA A 244 -13.07 -11.95 -19.93
CA ALA A 244 -14.00 -13.05 -20.16
C ALA A 244 -15.20 -12.65 -21.06
N GLY A 245 -15.24 -11.43 -21.61
CA GLY A 245 -16.33 -10.96 -22.46
C GLY A 245 -17.68 -10.87 -21.74
N GLY A 246 -17.70 -10.61 -20.42
CA GLY A 246 -18.92 -10.57 -19.60
C GLY A 246 -19.39 -11.94 -19.09
N ALA A 247 -18.67 -13.03 -19.36
CA ALA A 247 -19.07 -14.37 -18.93
C ALA A 247 -19.13 -14.56 -17.40
N LEU A 248 -18.52 -13.64 -16.65
CA LEU A 248 -18.54 -13.66 -15.18
C LEU A 248 -19.60 -12.73 -14.58
N ASP A 249 -20.46 -12.11 -15.39
CA ASP A 249 -21.55 -11.27 -14.89
C ASP A 249 -22.47 -12.06 -13.93
N GLY A 250 -22.73 -11.46 -12.76
CA GLY A 250 -23.48 -12.10 -11.68
C GLY A 250 -22.71 -13.17 -10.89
N LEU A 251 -21.48 -13.53 -11.29
CA LEU A 251 -20.62 -14.49 -10.59
C LEU A 251 -19.59 -13.85 -9.66
N GLY A 252 -19.71 -12.56 -9.36
CA GLY A 252 -18.80 -11.83 -8.44
C GLY A 252 -18.67 -12.51 -7.07
N TRP A 253 -19.75 -13.13 -6.57
CA TRP A 253 -19.72 -13.90 -5.32
C TRP A 253 -18.79 -15.12 -5.40
N LEU A 254 -18.79 -15.84 -6.52
CA LEU A 254 -17.95 -17.03 -6.72
C LEU A 254 -16.48 -16.64 -6.86
N VAL A 255 -16.19 -15.64 -7.70
CA VAL A 255 -14.83 -15.10 -7.89
C VAL A 255 -14.30 -14.55 -6.57
N GLY A 256 -15.14 -13.82 -5.83
CA GLY A 256 -14.79 -13.26 -4.52
C GLY A 256 -14.49 -14.34 -3.48
N LEU A 257 -15.23 -15.43 -3.43
CA LEU A 257 -14.96 -16.55 -2.53
C LEU A 257 -13.67 -17.28 -2.88
N ILE A 258 -13.40 -17.51 -4.18
CA ILE A 258 -12.14 -18.11 -4.64
C ILE A 258 -10.96 -17.21 -4.21
N LEU A 259 -11.06 -15.92 -4.49
CA LEU A 259 -10.03 -14.95 -4.15
C LEU A 259 -9.83 -14.85 -2.63
N ALA A 260 -10.90 -14.81 -1.85
CA ALA A 260 -10.85 -14.83 -0.38
C ALA A 260 -10.17 -16.10 0.15
N GLY A 261 -10.44 -17.27 -0.45
CA GLY A 261 -9.79 -18.53 -0.10
C GLY A 261 -8.27 -18.50 -0.37
N VAL A 262 -7.86 -17.96 -1.53
CA VAL A 262 -6.45 -17.79 -1.89
C VAL A 262 -5.75 -16.82 -0.92
N VAL A 263 -6.35 -15.66 -0.64
CA VAL A 263 -5.83 -14.68 0.32
C VAL A 263 -5.73 -15.30 1.71
N PHE A 264 -6.78 -16.00 2.18
CA PHE A 264 -6.81 -16.63 3.50
C PHE A 264 -5.67 -17.64 3.68
N SER A 265 -5.38 -18.45 2.65
CA SER A 265 -4.31 -19.46 2.68
C SER A 265 -2.93 -18.87 3.01
N VAL A 266 -2.69 -17.62 2.61
CA VAL A 266 -1.44 -16.90 2.86
C VAL A 266 -1.46 -16.16 4.19
N ILE A 267 -2.53 -15.40 4.48
CA ILE A 267 -2.55 -14.52 5.64
C ILE A 267 -2.68 -15.27 6.98
N VAL A 268 -3.15 -16.52 6.95
CA VAL A 268 -3.20 -17.37 8.16
C VAL A 268 -1.82 -17.54 8.79
N GLY A 269 -0.77 -17.71 7.98
CA GLY A 269 0.61 -17.87 8.44
C GLY A 269 1.29 -16.59 8.93
N GLY A 270 0.58 -15.44 8.93
CA GLY A 270 1.12 -14.16 9.39
C GLY A 270 2.21 -13.61 8.48
N ILE A 271 3.03 -12.67 9.01
CA ILE A 271 4.03 -11.94 8.23
C ILE A 271 5.05 -12.87 7.54
N LYS A 272 5.45 -13.97 8.18
CA LYS A 272 6.39 -14.93 7.62
C LYS A 272 5.86 -15.61 6.36
N SER A 273 4.57 -15.93 6.33
CA SER A 273 3.91 -16.51 5.15
C SER A 273 3.71 -15.47 4.06
N ILE A 274 3.25 -14.27 4.42
CA ILE A 274 3.09 -13.15 3.50
C ILE A 274 4.42 -12.83 2.82
N ALA A 275 5.49 -12.67 3.60
CA ALA A 275 6.81 -12.35 3.11
C ALA A 275 7.37 -13.41 2.13
N LYS A 276 7.15 -14.70 2.40
CA LYS A 276 7.55 -15.79 1.48
C LYS A 276 6.82 -15.76 0.13
N VAL A 277 5.60 -15.25 0.11
CA VAL A 277 4.83 -15.09 -1.13
C VAL A 277 5.26 -13.82 -1.85
N THR A 278 5.34 -12.69 -1.13
CA THR A 278 5.67 -11.39 -1.72
C THR A 278 7.08 -11.34 -2.28
N GLU A 279 8.08 -11.97 -1.63
CA GLU A 279 9.46 -12.03 -2.14
C GLU A 279 9.59 -12.67 -3.54
N LYS A 280 8.60 -13.47 -3.96
CA LYS A 280 8.55 -14.12 -5.26
C LYS A 280 7.61 -13.42 -6.23
N VAL A 281 6.40 -13.11 -5.74
CA VAL A 281 5.34 -12.53 -6.57
C VAL A 281 5.70 -11.10 -7.00
N VAL A 282 6.24 -10.29 -6.08
CA VAL A 282 6.50 -8.87 -6.37
C VAL A 282 7.55 -8.66 -7.47
N PRO A 283 8.74 -9.28 -7.41
CA PRO A 283 9.70 -9.14 -8.49
C PRO A 283 9.15 -9.68 -9.82
N PHE A 284 8.44 -10.82 -9.79
CA PHE A 284 7.84 -11.41 -10.98
C PHE A 284 6.83 -10.46 -11.63
N MET A 285 5.84 -9.97 -10.85
CA MET A 285 4.79 -9.11 -11.40
C MET A 285 5.33 -7.76 -11.89
N ALA A 286 6.30 -7.17 -11.18
CA ALA A 286 6.90 -5.91 -11.56
C ALA A 286 7.69 -6.04 -12.87
N VAL A 287 8.57 -7.05 -12.97
CA VAL A 287 9.34 -7.32 -14.19
C VAL A 287 8.42 -7.66 -15.35
N PHE A 288 7.43 -8.53 -15.13
CA PHE A 288 6.44 -8.90 -16.12
C PHE A 288 5.73 -7.67 -16.69
N TYR A 289 5.18 -6.82 -15.83
CA TYR A 289 4.51 -5.59 -16.26
C TYR A 289 5.46 -4.64 -16.99
N CYS A 290 6.64 -4.38 -16.44
CA CYS A 290 7.61 -3.46 -17.03
C CYS A 290 8.09 -3.92 -18.43
N VAL A 291 8.34 -5.22 -18.61
CA VAL A 291 8.78 -5.76 -19.91
C VAL A 291 7.73 -5.48 -20.99
N PHE A 292 6.49 -5.81 -20.74
CA PHE A 292 5.43 -5.56 -21.71
C PHE A 292 5.18 -4.06 -21.93
N ALA A 293 5.20 -3.27 -20.89
CA ALA A 293 5.03 -1.82 -20.98
C ALA A 293 6.17 -1.17 -21.80
N ILE A 294 7.42 -1.60 -21.60
CA ILE A 294 8.56 -1.14 -22.39
C ILE A 294 8.40 -1.55 -23.87
N ILE A 295 7.92 -2.76 -24.15
CA ILE A 295 7.64 -3.17 -25.53
C ILE A 295 6.63 -2.22 -26.19
N VAL A 296 5.52 -1.87 -25.52
CA VAL A 296 4.52 -0.92 -26.05
C VAL A 296 5.14 0.45 -26.29
N ILE A 297 5.96 0.97 -25.38
CA ILE A 297 6.67 2.25 -25.54
C ILE A 297 7.59 2.20 -26.76
N LEU A 298 8.37 1.12 -26.92
CA LEU A 298 9.30 0.95 -28.04
C LEU A 298 8.59 0.83 -29.38
N LEU A 299 7.42 0.18 -29.43
CA LEU A 299 6.60 0.13 -30.64
C LEU A 299 6.04 1.51 -31.05
N ASN A 300 5.92 2.43 -30.08
CA ASN A 300 5.54 3.83 -30.29
C ASN A 300 6.75 4.79 -30.18
N TYR A 301 7.97 4.34 -30.49
CA TYR A 301 9.19 5.10 -30.22
C TYR A 301 9.19 6.52 -30.83
N ALA A 302 8.59 6.70 -32.00
CA ALA A 302 8.47 8.02 -32.65
C ALA A 302 7.65 9.03 -31.83
N SER A 303 6.76 8.55 -30.96
CA SER A 303 5.92 9.37 -30.08
C SER A 303 6.60 9.72 -28.76
N ILE A 304 7.72 9.08 -28.39
CA ILE A 304 8.40 9.30 -27.11
C ILE A 304 8.81 10.77 -26.90
N PRO A 305 9.49 11.44 -27.86
CA PRO A 305 9.91 12.83 -27.64
C PRO A 305 8.74 13.77 -27.38
N ALA A 306 7.63 13.61 -28.11
CA ALA A 306 6.44 14.42 -27.94
C ALA A 306 5.73 14.10 -26.61
N ALA A 307 5.61 12.81 -26.23
CA ALA A 307 5.02 12.41 -24.95
C ALA A 307 5.81 12.98 -23.76
N VAL A 308 7.14 12.89 -23.79
CA VAL A 308 8.02 13.49 -22.78
C VAL A 308 7.90 15.01 -22.78
N GLY A 309 7.90 15.65 -23.95
CA GLY A 309 7.65 17.09 -24.09
C GLY A 309 6.34 17.52 -23.43
N ASN A 310 5.25 16.79 -23.68
CA ASN A 310 3.93 17.07 -23.10
C ASN A 310 3.92 16.93 -21.56
N ILE A 311 4.70 15.99 -21.00
CA ILE A 311 4.86 15.87 -19.55
C ILE A 311 5.50 17.13 -18.96
N PHE A 312 6.60 17.62 -19.55
CA PHE A 312 7.28 18.82 -19.06
C PHE A 312 6.47 20.09 -19.29
N THR A 313 5.97 20.31 -20.50
CA THR A 313 5.16 21.51 -20.79
C THR A 313 3.88 21.53 -19.96
N GLY A 314 3.13 20.44 -19.93
CA GLY A 314 1.90 20.31 -19.15
C GLY A 314 2.09 20.51 -17.64
N ALA A 315 3.27 20.18 -17.10
CA ALA A 315 3.56 20.36 -15.68
C ALA A 315 3.56 21.84 -15.26
N PHE A 316 3.95 22.74 -16.16
CA PHE A 316 4.12 24.16 -15.84
C PHE A 316 3.09 25.07 -16.53
N THR A 317 2.49 24.64 -17.65
CA THR A 317 1.40 25.39 -18.30
C THR A 317 0.04 25.00 -17.76
N GLY A 318 -0.17 23.71 -17.46
CA GLY A 318 -1.44 23.16 -17.00
C GLY A 318 -2.57 23.32 -18.01
N GLU A 319 -2.26 23.37 -19.32
CA GLU A 319 -3.25 23.48 -20.38
C GLU A 319 -4.27 22.32 -20.29
N GLY A 320 -5.56 22.67 -20.35
CA GLY A 320 -6.65 21.70 -20.26
C GLY A 320 -6.95 21.15 -18.87
N VAL A 321 -6.25 21.61 -17.83
CA VAL A 321 -6.42 21.15 -16.44
C VAL A 321 -7.15 22.20 -15.60
N ALA A 322 -8.18 21.79 -14.87
CA ALA A 322 -8.82 22.65 -13.89
C ALA A 322 -7.81 23.08 -12.81
N GLY A 323 -7.58 24.39 -12.65
CA GLY A 323 -6.58 24.95 -11.76
C GLY A 323 -5.17 25.10 -12.38
N GLY A 324 -5.00 24.85 -13.68
CA GLY A 324 -3.73 25.06 -14.40
C GLY A 324 -2.60 24.20 -13.87
N ALA A 325 -1.37 24.72 -13.86
CA ALA A 325 -0.17 24.03 -13.35
C ALA A 325 -0.31 23.57 -11.89
N LEU A 326 -1.00 24.36 -11.04
CA LEU A 326 -1.29 23.97 -9.64
C LEU A 326 -2.25 22.77 -9.57
N GLY A 327 -3.24 22.71 -10.47
CA GLY A 327 -4.12 21.55 -10.60
C GLY A 327 -3.35 20.29 -10.96
N ALA A 328 -2.48 20.34 -11.97
CA ALA A 328 -1.61 19.24 -12.36
C ALA A 328 -0.70 18.79 -11.21
N MET A 329 -0.12 19.72 -10.46
CA MET A 329 0.71 19.46 -9.30
C MET A 329 -0.07 18.70 -8.21
N ILE A 330 -1.24 19.19 -7.81
CA ILE A 330 -2.05 18.58 -6.76
C ILE A 330 -2.46 17.17 -7.15
N ILE A 331 -2.94 16.98 -8.38
CA ILE A 331 -3.33 15.63 -8.86
C ILE A 331 -2.11 14.70 -8.88
N GLY A 332 -0.96 15.17 -9.36
CA GLY A 332 0.28 14.37 -9.38
C GLY A 332 0.69 13.92 -7.97
N PHE A 333 0.74 14.83 -7.01
CA PHE A 333 1.08 14.50 -5.61
C PHE A 333 0.03 13.60 -4.95
N GLN A 334 -1.26 13.87 -5.14
CA GLN A 334 -2.33 13.05 -4.57
C GLN A 334 -2.25 11.61 -5.08
N ARG A 335 -2.02 11.42 -6.38
CA ARG A 335 -1.92 10.08 -6.97
C ARG A 335 -0.61 9.38 -6.63
N ALA A 336 0.48 10.12 -6.45
CA ALA A 336 1.73 9.55 -5.95
C ALA A 336 1.58 9.01 -4.53
N VAL A 337 0.99 9.79 -3.62
CA VAL A 337 0.75 9.35 -2.22
C VAL A 337 -0.18 8.15 -2.16
N PHE A 338 -1.20 8.12 -3.02
CA PHE A 338 -2.09 6.99 -3.15
C PHE A 338 -1.36 5.71 -3.63
N SER A 339 -0.33 5.86 -4.47
CA SER A 339 0.47 4.76 -4.99
C SER A 339 1.56 4.33 -4.01
N ASN A 340 2.46 5.23 -3.62
CA ASN A 340 3.64 4.90 -2.81
C ASN A 340 3.44 5.00 -1.29
N GLU A 341 2.29 5.50 -0.84
CA GLU A 341 1.91 5.60 0.58
C GLU A 341 2.87 6.43 1.46
N ALA A 342 3.74 7.26 0.88
CA ALA A 342 4.66 8.11 1.65
C ALA A 342 3.89 9.18 2.45
N GLY A 343 4.09 9.22 3.75
CA GLY A 343 3.34 10.06 4.67
C GLY A 343 2.12 9.37 5.30
N ILE A 344 1.69 8.22 4.78
CA ILE A 344 0.64 7.39 5.39
C ILE A 344 1.20 6.61 6.59
N GLY A 345 2.45 6.13 6.50
CA GLY A 345 3.11 5.36 7.55
C GLY A 345 2.90 3.85 7.47
N SER A 346 2.09 3.37 6.53
CA SER A 346 1.71 1.94 6.37
C SER A 346 2.91 1.02 6.20
N ALA A 347 3.88 1.37 5.35
CA ALA A 347 5.08 0.58 5.11
C ALA A 347 5.90 0.33 6.38
N SER A 348 5.94 1.28 7.30
CA SER A 348 6.66 1.12 8.57
C SER A 348 6.16 -0.06 9.39
N ILE A 349 4.93 -0.53 9.15
CA ILE A 349 4.34 -1.72 9.79
C ILE A 349 5.01 -3.00 9.27
N ALA A 350 5.22 -3.12 7.95
CA ALA A 350 5.95 -4.25 7.36
C ALA A 350 7.44 -4.21 7.73
N HIS A 351 8.08 -3.05 7.58
CA HIS A 351 9.49 -2.85 7.87
C HIS A 351 9.82 -3.06 9.35
N SER A 352 8.88 -2.83 10.28
CA SER A 352 9.09 -3.13 11.70
C SER A 352 9.32 -4.61 11.99
N ALA A 353 8.90 -5.51 11.10
CA ALA A 353 9.06 -6.95 11.27
C ALA A 353 10.47 -7.47 10.92
N VAL A 354 11.35 -6.64 10.42
CA VAL A 354 12.70 -7.02 9.98
C VAL A 354 13.59 -7.48 11.14
N ARG A 355 14.49 -8.40 10.85
CA ARG A 355 15.56 -8.79 11.77
C ARG A 355 16.70 -7.78 11.68
N THR A 356 16.74 -6.87 12.65
CA THR A 356 17.81 -5.88 12.78
C THR A 356 17.81 -5.27 14.18
N ASP A 357 18.97 -4.93 14.67
CA ASP A 357 19.18 -4.13 15.88
C ASP A 357 19.47 -2.65 15.54
N GLU A 358 19.61 -2.35 14.25
CA GLU A 358 19.89 -1.01 13.72
C GLU A 358 18.65 -0.43 13.01
N PRO A 359 17.86 0.43 13.67
CA PRO A 359 16.59 0.93 13.09
C PRO A 359 16.76 1.64 11.75
N VAL A 360 17.87 2.32 11.55
CA VAL A 360 18.16 3.12 10.36
C VAL A 360 18.30 2.24 9.09
N THR A 361 18.67 0.97 9.24
CA THR A 361 18.80 0.06 8.10
C THR A 361 17.49 -0.05 7.32
N GLU A 362 16.36 -0.12 8.02
CA GLU A 362 15.05 -0.16 7.36
C GLU A 362 14.62 1.20 6.80
N GLY A 363 15.08 2.28 7.40
CA GLY A 363 14.96 3.60 6.76
C GLY A 363 15.63 3.63 5.39
N TYR A 364 16.87 3.13 5.28
CA TYR A 364 17.55 3.04 3.98
C TYR A 364 16.85 2.10 3.01
N VAL A 365 16.48 0.89 3.44
CA VAL A 365 15.80 -0.09 2.57
C VAL A 365 14.50 0.47 2.01
N SER A 366 13.74 1.21 2.81
CA SER A 366 12.46 1.80 2.40
C SER A 366 12.58 2.89 1.33
N LEU A 367 13.79 3.44 1.08
CA LEU A 367 14.02 4.35 -0.05
C LEU A 367 13.70 3.68 -1.39
N LEU A 368 13.91 2.36 -1.49
CA LEU A 368 13.68 1.61 -2.72
C LEU A 368 12.20 1.46 -3.06
N GLU A 369 11.31 1.60 -2.09
CA GLU A 369 9.87 1.40 -2.28
C GLU A 369 9.25 2.48 -3.19
N PRO A 370 9.29 3.80 -2.88
CA PRO A 370 8.77 4.82 -3.81
C PRO A 370 9.56 4.90 -5.12
N PHE A 371 10.83 4.49 -5.10
CA PHE A 371 11.62 4.40 -6.33
C PHE A 371 11.04 3.35 -7.28
N ILE A 372 10.81 2.13 -6.80
CA ILE A 372 10.25 1.05 -7.62
C ILE A 372 8.82 1.37 -8.02
N ASP A 373 7.98 1.74 -7.06
CA ASP A 373 6.57 1.99 -7.24
C ASP A 373 6.31 3.17 -8.19
N THR A 374 6.83 4.33 -7.82
CA THR A 374 6.43 5.58 -8.46
C THR A 374 7.41 6.01 -9.55
N ILE A 375 8.73 6.04 -9.26
CA ILE A 375 9.71 6.54 -10.23
C ILE A 375 9.87 5.55 -11.39
N VAL A 376 9.75 4.24 -11.15
CA VAL A 376 9.85 3.23 -12.21
C VAL A 376 8.48 2.88 -12.77
N ILE A 377 7.62 2.22 -12.00
CA ILE A 377 6.40 1.59 -12.54
C ILE A 377 5.38 2.63 -12.98
N CYS A 378 5.07 3.64 -12.16
CA CYS A 378 4.10 4.68 -12.55
C CYS A 378 4.60 5.51 -13.74
N THR A 379 5.91 5.79 -13.84
CA THR A 379 6.48 6.51 -14.99
C THR A 379 6.35 5.70 -16.28
N ILE A 380 6.63 4.41 -16.22
CA ILE A 380 6.46 3.51 -17.38
C ILE A 380 4.99 3.48 -17.82
N THR A 381 4.05 3.36 -16.87
CA THR A 381 2.60 3.41 -17.17
C THR A 381 2.20 4.74 -17.85
N ALA A 382 2.67 5.87 -17.31
CA ALA A 382 2.39 7.18 -17.87
C ALA A 382 2.95 7.34 -19.30
N LEU A 383 4.13 6.77 -19.56
CA LEU A 383 4.72 6.75 -20.90
C LEU A 383 3.93 5.85 -21.88
N VAL A 384 3.44 4.69 -21.43
CA VAL A 384 2.54 3.85 -22.24
C VAL A 384 1.32 4.64 -22.68
N ILE A 385 0.65 5.32 -21.75
CA ILE A 385 -0.53 6.15 -22.04
C ILE A 385 -0.15 7.33 -22.93
N GLY A 386 0.90 8.08 -22.56
CA GLY A 386 1.34 9.29 -23.26
C GLY A 386 1.77 9.03 -24.70
N THR A 387 2.55 7.97 -24.95
CA THR A 387 2.96 7.60 -26.31
C THR A 387 1.79 7.11 -27.15
N SER A 388 0.84 6.38 -26.55
CA SER A 388 -0.40 5.94 -27.20
C SER A 388 -1.30 7.14 -27.56
N GLN A 389 -1.41 8.13 -26.66
CA GLN A 389 -2.18 9.35 -26.89
C GLN A 389 -1.58 10.23 -28.00
N VAL A 390 -0.25 10.31 -28.10
CA VAL A 390 0.45 11.04 -29.19
C VAL A 390 0.28 10.31 -30.52
N ALA A 391 0.42 8.99 -30.54
CA ALA A 391 0.27 8.18 -31.74
C ALA A 391 -1.17 8.18 -32.28
N GLN A 392 -2.17 8.24 -31.39
CA GLN A 392 -3.60 8.34 -31.73
C GLN A 392 -4.34 9.14 -30.67
N PRO A 393 -4.55 10.43 -30.88
CA PRO A 393 -5.35 11.27 -30.00
C PRO A 393 -6.76 10.69 -29.82
N GLY A 394 -7.23 10.67 -28.56
CA GLY A 394 -8.55 10.13 -28.23
C GLY A 394 -8.68 8.60 -28.28
N PHE A 395 -7.58 7.84 -28.28
CA PHE A 395 -7.59 6.37 -28.40
C PHE A 395 -8.45 5.68 -27.34
N ALA A 396 -8.58 6.26 -26.16
CA ALA A 396 -9.29 5.67 -25.05
C ALA A 396 -10.79 6.05 -24.99
N GLY A 397 -11.26 6.98 -25.84
CA GLY A 397 -12.64 7.49 -25.76
C GLY A 397 -12.96 7.97 -24.34
N ASP A 398 -14.05 7.46 -23.76
CA ASP A 398 -14.48 7.77 -22.39
C ASP A 398 -13.87 6.82 -21.32
N ALA A 399 -12.98 5.90 -21.72
CA ALA A 399 -12.37 4.96 -20.80
C ALA A 399 -11.41 5.68 -19.83
N THR A 400 -11.49 5.30 -18.55
CA THR A 400 -10.64 5.83 -17.48
C THR A 400 -10.00 4.70 -16.66
N GLY A 401 -9.03 5.03 -15.82
CA GLY A 401 -8.41 4.06 -14.92
C GLY A 401 -7.77 2.89 -15.67
N VAL A 402 -7.96 1.66 -15.16
CA VAL A 402 -7.34 0.44 -15.73
C VAL A 402 -7.78 0.20 -17.17
N ALA A 403 -9.03 0.52 -17.52
CA ALA A 403 -9.54 0.35 -18.87
C ALA A 403 -8.75 1.18 -19.90
N MET A 404 -8.43 2.44 -19.58
CA MET A 404 -7.60 3.30 -20.44
C MET A 404 -6.21 2.69 -20.67
N THR A 405 -5.58 2.21 -19.62
CA THR A 405 -4.28 1.53 -19.74
C THR A 405 -4.41 0.26 -20.58
N SER A 406 -5.46 -0.54 -20.36
CA SER A 406 -5.71 -1.76 -21.13
C SER A 406 -5.84 -1.47 -22.62
N MET A 407 -6.58 -0.44 -23.01
CA MET A 407 -6.73 -0.01 -24.41
C MET A 407 -5.40 0.45 -25.04
N ALA A 408 -4.52 1.10 -24.26
CA ALA A 408 -3.20 1.47 -24.75
C ALA A 408 -2.34 0.25 -25.13
N PHE A 409 -2.47 -0.83 -24.39
CA PHE A 409 -1.80 -2.11 -24.69
C PHE A 409 -2.47 -2.88 -25.84
N GLU A 410 -3.81 -2.97 -25.83
CA GLU A 410 -4.61 -3.69 -26.83
C GLU A 410 -4.36 -3.16 -28.25
N ARG A 411 -4.12 -1.87 -28.40
CA ARG A 411 -3.75 -1.28 -29.69
C ARG A 411 -2.54 -1.90 -30.34
N GLN A 412 -1.57 -2.34 -29.55
CA GLN A 412 -0.35 -2.95 -30.09
C GLN A 412 -0.54 -4.46 -30.30
N PHE A 413 -1.29 -5.10 -29.42
CA PHE A 413 -1.54 -6.52 -29.48
C PHE A 413 -2.96 -6.81 -29.01
N SER A 414 -3.85 -7.30 -29.88
CA SER A 414 -5.25 -7.62 -29.55
C SER A 414 -5.40 -8.67 -28.44
N TRP A 415 -4.38 -9.49 -28.20
CA TRP A 415 -4.36 -10.50 -27.13
C TRP A 415 -3.84 -9.96 -25.79
N PHE A 416 -3.33 -8.73 -25.76
CA PHE A 416 -2.67 -8.18 -24.58
C PHE A 416 -3.59 -7.94 -23.36
N PRO A 417 -4.90 -7.72 -23.48
CA PRO A 417 -5.78 -7.68 -22.31
C PRO A 417 -5.64 -8.89 -21.38
N TYR A 418 -5.30 -10.09 -21.89
CA TYR A 418 -5.12 -11.30 -21.06
C TYR A 418 -3.91 -11.22 -20.11
N PRO A 419 -2.67 -10.93 -20.58
CA PRO A 419 -1.54 -10.69 -19.68
C PRO A 419 -1.76 -9.55 -18.70
N LEU A 420 -2.41 -8.46 -19.13
CA LEU A 420 -2.71 -7.35 -18.25
C LEU A 420 -3.70 -7.73 -17.15
N ALA A 421 -4.71 -8.55 -17.47
CA ALA A 421 -5.64 -9.08 -16.47
C ALA A 421 -4.91 -9.96 -15.45
N LEU A 422 -3.98 -10.81 -15.90
CA LEU A 422 -3.13 -11.59 -14.99
C LEU A 422 -2.29 -10.68 -14.09
N ALA A 423 -1.65 -9.64 -14.66
CA ALA A 423 -0.89 -8.66 -13.88
C ALA A 423 -1.79 -7.96 -12.86
N ALA A 424 -2.97 -7.49 -13.26
CA ALA A 424 -3.92 -6.83 -12.37
C ALA A 424 -4.37 -7.72 -11.21
N VAL A 425 -4.64 -9.00 -11.47
CA VAL A 425 -4.99 -9.98 -10.42
C VAL A 425 -3.82 -10.21 -9.46
N LEU A 426 -2.59 -10.33 -9.97
CA LEU A 426 -1.39 -10.50 -9.14
C LEU A 426 -1.12 -9.25 -8.30
N PHE A 427 -1.28 -8.06 -8.87
CA PHE A 427 -1.14 -6.78 -8.17
C PHE A 427 -2.20 -6.65 -7.07
N ALA A 428 -3.46 -6.92 -7.38
CA ALA A 428 -4.55 -6.91 -6.40
C ALA A 428 -4.32 -7.91 -5.27
N PHE A 429 -3.98 -9.16 -5.61
CA PHE A 429 -3.68 -10.21 -4.64
C PHE A 429 -2.52 -9.84 -3.72
N SER A 430 -1.42 -9.36 -4.28
CA SER A 430 -0.24 -8.98 -3.51
C SER A 430 -0.55 -7.83 -2.55
N THR A 431 -1.30 -6.82 -3.01
CA THR A 431 -1.73 -5.70 -2.15
C THR A 431 -2.64 -6.16 -1.02
N MET A 432 -3.61 -7.04 -1.30
CA MET A 432 -4.49 -7.56 -0.25
C MET A 432 -3.73 -8.30 0.85
N ILE A 433 -2.76 -9.16 0.51
CA ILE A 433 -2.00 -9.90 1.53
C ILE A 433 -1.12 -8.96 2.38
N ALA A 434 -0.51 -7.91 1.80
CA ALA A 434 0.28 -6.93 2.54
C ALA A 434 -0.61 -6.06 3.46
N TRP A 435 -1.69 -5.50 2.92
CA TRP A 435 -2.62 -4.68 3.68
C TRP A 435 -3.38 -5.46 4.76
N SER A 436 -3.55 -6.78 4.59
CA SER A 436 -4.08 -7.63 5.66
C SER A 436 -3.22 -7.58 6.92
N TYR A 437 -1.90 -7.48 6.75
CA TYR A 437 -0.98 -7.34 7.88
C TYR A 437 -1.03 -5.95 8.51
N TYR A 438 -1.14 -4.90 7.69
CA TYR A 438 -1.25 -3.52 8.18
C TYR A 438 -2.51 -3.35 9.05
N GLY A 439 -3.65 -3.77 8.54
CA GLY A 439 -4.90 -3.71 9.30
C GLY A 439 -4.91 -4.64 10.51
N LEU A 440 -4.26 -5.83 10.44
CA LEU A 440 -4.10 -6.72 11.58
C LEU A 440 -3.34 -6.05 12.72
N LYS A 441 -2.28 -5.29 12.43
CA LYS A 441 -1.52 -4.58 13.47
C LYS A 441 -2.32 -3.42 14.07
N GLY A 442 -3.10 -2.69 13.26
CA GLY A 442 -4.07 -1.71 13.76
C GLY A 442 -5.13 -2.34 14.65
N TRP A 443 -5.73 -3.45 14.21
CA TRP A 443 -6.69 -4.23 14.99
C TRP A 443 -6.09 -4.74 16.31
N SER A 444 -4.90 -5.34 16.26
CA SER A 444 -4.22 -5.88 17.44
C SER A 444 -3.86 -4.79 18.46
N TYR A 445 -3.50 -3.59 18.00
CA TYR A 445 -3.27 -2.46 18.88
C TYR A 445 -4.53 -2.05 19.66
N LEU A 446 -5.71 -2.12 19.03
CA LEU A 446 -6.99 -1.73 19.62
C LEU A 446 -7.60 -2.83 20.52
N PHE A 447 -7.54 -4.09 20.08
CA PHE A 447 -8.27 -5.22 20.69
C PHE A 447 -7.36 -6.28 21.30
N GLY A 448 -6.04 -6.10 21.22
CA GLY A 448 -5.05 -7.03 21.78
C GLY A 448 -4.56 -8.09 20.78
N GLU A 449 -3.42 -8.70 21.11
CA GLU A 449 -2.68 -9.62 20.23
C GLU A 449 -3.06 -11.10 20.43
N SER A 450 -4.20 -11.40 21.07
CA SER A 450 -4.60 -12.78 21.29
C SER A 450 -4.85 -13.52 19.95
N PRO A 451 -4.52 -14.82 19.86
CA PRO A 451 -4.74 -15.61 18.65
C PRO A 451 -6.20 -15.59 18.16
N ARG A 452 -7.16 -15.45 19.08
CA ARG A 452 -8.58 -15.34 18.74
C ARG A 452 -8.87 -14.03 18.02
N MET A 453 -8.39 -12.88 18.52
CA MET A 453 -8.59 -11.57 17.90
C MET A 453 -7.94 -11.49 16.53
N GLN A 454 -6.74 -12.05 16.38
CA GLN A 454 -6.06 -12.14 15.09
C GLN A 454 -6.85 -13.00 14.08
N THR A 455 -7.38 -14.16 14.50
CA THR A 455 -8.21 -15.01 13.64
C THR A 455 -9.51 -14.32 13.26
N THR A 456 -10.16 -13.65 14.21
CA THR A 456 -11.39 -12.86 13.94
C THR A 456 -11.14 -11.81 12.87
N TYR A 457 -10.06 -11.05 12.99
CA TYR A 457 -9.69 -10.07 11.97
C TYR A 457 -9.47 -10.71 10.59
N LYS A 458 -8.72 -11.81 10.51
CA LYS A 458 -8.46 -12.51 9.24
C LYS A 458 -9.74 -12.99 8.55
N VAL A 459 -10.71 -13.47 9.33
CA VAL A 459 -12.03 -13.87 8.80
C VAL A 459 -12.81 -12.65 8.29
N ILE A 460 -12.84 -11.56 9.07
CA ILE A 460 -13.46 -10.30 8.64
C ILE A 460 -12.82 -9.82 7.34
N PHE A 461 -11.48 -9.78 7.29
CA PHE A 461 -10.75 -9.35 6.11
C PHE A 461 -11.14 -10.15 4.86
N CYS A 462 -11.20 -11.48 4.96
CA CYS A 462 -11.61 -12.36 3.85
C CYS A 462 -13.08 -12.19 3.43
N ALA A 463 -13.96 -11.89 4.39
CA ALA A 463 -15.35 -11.56 4.06
C ALA A 463 -15.43 -10.28 3.22
N PHE A 464 -14.61 -9.26 3.54
CA PHE A 464 -14.53 -8.03 2.76
C PHE A 464 -13.89 -8.25 1.38
N VAL A 465 -12.94 -9.20 1.21
CA VAL A 465 -12.45 -9.61 -0.12
C VAL A 465 -13.60 -10.13 -0.99
N ALA A 466 -14.43 -11.01 -0.44
CA ALA A 466 -15.58 -11.55 -1.18
C ALA A 466 -16.60 -10.47 -1.51
N LEU A 467 -16.93 -9.59 -0.55
CA LEU A 467 -17.84 -8.47 -0.74
C LEU A 467 -17.37 -7.50 -1.83
N GLY A 468 -16.08 -7.21 -1.90
CA GLY A 468 -15.51 -6.31 -2.90
C GLY A 468 -15.77 -6.74 -4.34
N CYS A 469 -15.82 -8.05 -4.62
CA CYS A 469 -16.20 -8.57 -5.94
C CYS A 469 -17.71 -8.50 -6.23
N MET A 470 -18.53 -8.25 -5.21
CA MET A 470 -20.01 -8.32 -5.34
C MET A 470 -20.65 -6.94 -5.42
N VAL A 471 -20.01 -5.90 -4.89
CA VAL A 471 -20.61 -4.57 -4.72
C VAL A 471 -19.96 -3.54 -5.63
N GLN A 472 -20.75 -2.51 -6.00
CA GLN A 472 -20.22 -1.30 -6.62
C GLN A 472 -19.66 -0.38 -5.54
N LEU A 473 -18.38 -0.05 -5.66
CA LEU A 473 -17.60 0.53 -4.56
C LEU A 473 -17.67 2.06 -4.41
N GLY A 474 -18.60 2.78 -5.00
CA GLY A 474 -18.63 4.25 -4.96
C GLY A 474 -18.34 4.87 -3.56
N PRO A 475 -19.36 5.21 -2.77
CA PRO A 475 -19.18 5.96 -1.51
C PRO A 475 -18.34 5.25 -0.44
N LEU A 476 -18.29 3.92 -0.44
CA LEU A 476 -17.44 3.16 0.51
C LEU A 476 -15.96 3.34 0.24
N LEU A 477 -15.57 3.45 -1.04
CA LEU A 477 -14.20 3.79 -1.40
C LEU A 477 -13.84 5.20 -0.98
N ASP A 478 -14.72 6.17 -1.25
CA ASP A 478 -14.48 7.57 -0.88
C ASP A 478 -14.24 7.69 0.63
N ILE A 479 -14.99 6.95 1.45
CA ILE A 479 -14.78 6.90 2.90
C ILE A 479 -13.41 6.29 3.24
N SER A 480 -13.06 5.17 2.61
CA SER A 480 -11.79 4.51 2.87
C SER A 480 -10.60 5.37 2.46
N ASP A 481 -10.65 5.99 1.28
CA ASP A 481 -9.66 6.95 0.81
C ASP A 481 -9.50 8.11 1.79
N ALA A 482 -10.61 8.69 2.21
CA ALA A 482 -10.60 9.78 3.18
C ALA A 482 -9.95 9.36 4.51
N PHE A 483 -10.19 8.13 5.02
CA PHE A 483 -9.50 7.64 6.22
C PHE A 483 -8.00 7.52 6.03
N VAL A 484 -7.54 7.01 4.88
CA VAL A 484 -6.11 6.88 4.60
C VAL A 484 -5.44 8.24 4.52
N PHE A 485 -6.05 9.23 3.86
CA PHE A 485 -5.51 10.59 3.87
C PHE A 485 -5.61 11.27 5.24
N LEU A 486 -6.65 10.99 6.01
CA LEU A 486 -6.81 11.55 7.35
C LEU A 486 -5.70 11.12 8.30
N ILE A 487 -5.26 9.86 8.25
CA ILE A 487 -4.17 9.36 9.10
C ILE A 487 -2.78 9.90 8.71
N CYS A 488 -2.63 10.48 7.51
CA CYS A 488 -1.41 11.20 7.15
C CYS A 488 -1.17 12.41 8.05
N VAL A 489 -2.24 13.08 8.50
CA VAL A 489 -2.11 14.28 9.33
C VAL A 489 -1.39 13.99 10.65
N PRO A 490 -1.88 13.08 11.50
CA PRO A 490 -1.19 12.71 12.73
C PRO A 490 0.17 12.04 12.48
N ASN A 491 0.31 11.29 11.40
CA ASN A 491 1.57 10.65 11.08
C ASN A 491 2.66 11.68 10.79
N ILE A 492 2.45 12.55 9.81
CA ILE A 492 3.41 13.62 9.45
C ILE A 492 3.70 14.53 10.64
N LEU A 493 2.68 14.87 11.45
CA LEU A 493 2.90 15.62 12.69
C LEU A 493 3.88 14.90 13.61
N GLY A 494 3.67 13.60 13.85
CA GLY A 494 4.59 12.79 14.65
C GLY A 494 6.00 12.73 14.05
N LEU A 495 6.10 12.58 12.73
CA LEU A 495 7.39 12.57 12.05
C LEU A 495 8.16 13.89 12.25
N TYR A 496 7.51 15.06 12.19
CA TYR A 496 8.17 16.34 12.49
C TYR A 496 8.75 16.36 13.90
N PHE A 497 8.00 15.90 14.90
CA PHE A 497 8.47 15.85 16.27
C PHE A 497 9.60 14.83 16.47
N LEU A 498 9.58 13.71 15.76
CA LEU A 498 10.53 12.61 15.95
C LEU A 498 11.71 12.64 14.96
N ALA A 499 11.70 13.52 13.95
CA ALA A 499 12.78 13.67 12.98
C ALA A 499 14.16 13.89 13.59
N PRO A 500 14.33 14.67 14.69
CA PRO A 500 15.64 14.80 15.34
C PRO A 500 16.21 13.48 15.86
N ILE A 501 15.35 12.56 16.33
CA ILE A 501 15.76 11.23 16.78
C ILE A 501 16.27 10.43 15.59
N VAL A 502 15.52 10.42 14.48
CA VAL A 502 15.92 9.71 13.26
C VAL A 502 17.24 10.25 12.71
N LYS A 503 17.43 11.57 12.74
CA LYS A 503 18.67 12.19 12.28
C LYS A 503 19.87 11.79 13.15
N ALA A 504 19.71 11.75 14.45
CA ALA A 504 20.76 11.31 15.38
C ALA A 504 21.12 9.83 15.14
N GLU A 505 20.12 8.95 14.98
CA GLU A 505 20.34 7.53 14.63
C GLU A 505 21.08 7.39 13.28
N MET A 506 20.68 8.17 12.28
CA MET A 506 21.32 8.16 10.97
C MET A 506 22.78 8.60 11.04
N GLU A 507 23.08 9.70 11.75
CA GLU A 507 24.43 10.23 11.88
C GLU A 507 25.34 9.29 12.68
N ASP A 508 24.84 8.66 13.75
CA ASP A 508 25.58 7.65 14.51
C ASP A 508 25.86 6.40 13.69
N TYR A 509 24.84 5.86 13.01
CA TYR A 509 24.97 4.70 12.14
C TYR A 509 26.03 4.94 11.05
N MET A 510 25.97 6.08 10.35
CA MET A 510 26.92 6.42 9.29
C MET A 510 28.35 6.55 9.83
N ARG A 511 28.52 7.17 11.01
CA ARG A 511 29.84 7.27 11.66
C ARG A 511 30.43 5.89 11.95
N ARG A 512 29.62 4.96 12.50
CA ARG A 512 30.06 3.58 12.80
C ARG A 512 30.31 2.76 11.53
N LEU A 513 29.57 3.03 10.47
CA LEU A 513 29.78 2.40 9.16
C LEU A 513 31.10 2.87 8.53
N GLU A 514 31.38 4.17 8.55
CA GLU A 514 32.61 4.78 8.02
C GLU A 514 33.85 4.39 8.83
N SER A 515 33.74 4.24 10.16
CA SER A 515 34.83 3.74 11.00
C SER A 515 35.11 2.24 10.85
N GLY A 516 34.25 1.49 10.15
CA GLY A 516 34.36 0.05 10.00
C GLY A 516 33.93 -0.77 11.23
N GLU A 517 33.26 -0.14 12.20
CA GLU A 517 32.62 -0.82 13.35
C GLU A 517 31.47 -1.70 12.86
N ILE A 518 30.62 -1.16 11.98
CA ILE A 518 29.58 -1.94 11.29
C ILE A 518 30.21 -2.58 10.05
N ARG A 519 30.28 -3.92 10.04
CA ARG A 519 30.91 -4.69 8.98
C ARG A 519 29.88 -5.48 8.18
N LYS A 520 30.21 -5.71 6.90
CA LYS A 520 29.41 -6.65 6.10
C LYS A 520 29.55 -8.07 6.67
N PHE A 521 28.42 -8.71 6.88
CA PHE A 521 28.41 -10.14 7.12
C PHE A 521 28.75 -10.82 5.80
N LYS A 522 29.88 -11.53 5.74
CA LYS A 522 30.17 -12.39 4.61
C LYS A 522 29.09 -13.47 4.60
N ASN A 523 28.45 -13.68 3.45
CA ASN A 523 27.51 -14.79 3.27
C ASN A 523 28.21 -16.09 3.73
N VAL A 524 27.74 -16.62 4.86
CA VAL A 524 28.12 -17.93 5.35
C VAL A 524 27.19 -18.95 4.72
#